data_88d6db0b27da88660feceebd34a9c8df
#
_entry.id   88d6db0b27da88660feceebd34a9c8df
#
_cell.length_a   1.000
_cell.length_b   1.000
_cell.length_c   1.000
_cell.angle_alpha   90.00
_cell.angle_beta   90.00
_cell.angle_gamma   90.00
#
_symmetry.space_group_name_H-M   'P 1'
#
loop_
_entity.id
_entity.type
_entity.pdbx_description
1 polymer ?
#
loop_
_entity_poly.entity_id
_entity_poly.type
_entity_poly.pdbx_seq_one_letter_code
_entity_poly.pdbx_strand_id
1 'polypeptide(L)'
;MRTIEFREALREAMNEEMRRDETIFLMGEEVAEYNGAYKVSKGMLAEFGPKRIIDTPIAELGFAGIGVGAAVNGLRPIIEFMTFNFSLVAIDQVINAAAKFLSMSGGQYNCPIVFRGPTASAGMLSSQHSQAFENWYANCPGLKVIVPSNGYDAKGLLKSAIRDNDPVIFMESEQMYGDKSEIPDGEYIIPIGVADIKRQGTDVTIVSFGKIMKVALAAAAELEKEGISAEVVDLRTVRPIDYDTVINSVKKTNRLVIVEEAWPLASISSEITFRVQKDAFDYLDAPIRRITAADVPLPYAPTLIEASLPNVARTVKAVKEVMYVTK
;
A
#
# COMPACT_ATOMS: atom_id res chain seq x y z
N MET A 1 13.34 18.98 -9.94
CA MET A 1 12.15 18.06 -10.03
C MET A 1 12.19 17.38 -11.40
N ARG A 2 12.00 16.09 -11.44
CA ARG A 2 11.94 15.27 -12.66
C ARG A 2 10.75 14.34 -12.61
N THR A 3 10.23 13.96 -13.76
CA THR A 3 9.07 13.07 -13.88
C THR A 3 9.57 11.66 -14.20
N ILE A 4 9.17 10.68 -13.39
CA ILE A 4 9.50 9.27 -13.60
C ILE A 4 8.26 8.39 -13.43
N GLU A 5 8.33 7.15 -13.96
CA GLU A 5 7.29 6.16 -13.74
C GLU A 5 7.35 5.59 -12.32
N PHE A 6 6.22 5.11 -11.80
CA PHE A 6 6.11 4.48 -10.49
C PHE A 6 7.10 3.31 -10.34
N ARG A 7 7.21 2.44 -11.38
CA ARG A 7 8.19 1.34 -11.37
C ARG A 7 9.65 1.82 -11.31
N GLU A 8 9.94 2.97 -11.91
CA GLU A 8 11.27 3.57 -11.84
C GLU A 8 11.56 4.15 -10.46
N ALA A 9 10.55 4.74 -9.82
CA ALA A 9 10.65 5.25 -8.45
C ALA A 9 11.01 4.13 -7.46
N LEU A 10 10.38 2.96 -7.59
CA LEU A 10 10.71 1.76 -6.80
C LEU A 10 12.14 1.27 -7.08
N ARG A 11 12.51 1.14 -8.36
CA ARG A 11 13.86 0.72 -8.75
C ARG A 11 14.93 1.66 -8.22
N GLU A 12 14.72 2.96 -8.32
CA GLU A 12 15.66 3.93 -7.78
C GLU A 12 15.81 3.84 -6.27
N ALA A 13 14.70 3.67 -5.54
CA ALA A 13 14.73 3.45 -4.10
C ALA A 13 15.63 2.26 -3.74
N MET A 14 15.42 1.12 -4.39
CA MET A 14 16.23 -0.08 -4.16
C MET A 14 17.68 0.14 -4.55
N ASN A 15 17.97 0.71 -5.73
CA ASN A 15 19.32 0.96 -6.19
C ASN A 15 20.09 1.88 -5.24
N GLU A 16 19.48 2.98 -4.82
CA GLU A 16 20.10 3.93 -3.89
C GLU A 16 20.44 3.26 -2.55
N GLU A 17 19.53 2.47 -1.99
CA GLU A 17 19.77 1.76 -0.74
C GLU A 17 20.81 0.63 -0.90
N MET A 18 20.79 -0.11 -1.99
CA MET A 18 21.79 -1.15 -2.28
C MET A 18 23.20 -0.59 -2.51
N ARG A 19 23.34 0.61 -3.06
CA ARG A 19 24.64 1.30 -3.14
C ARG A 19 25.13 1.75 -1.77
N ARG A 20 24.21 2.12 -0.88
CA ARG A 20 24.50 2.60 0.48
C ARG A 20 24.90 1.47 1.42
N ASP A 21 24.33 0.27 1.26
CA ASP A 21 24.46 -0.84 2.20
C ASP A 21 24.63 -2.17 1.45
N GLU A 22 25.78 -2.82 1.65
CA GLU A 22 26.11 -4.07 0.97
C GLU A 22 25.31 -5.29 1.48
N THR A 23 24.68 -5.17 2.65
CA THR A 23 23.85 -6.23 3.22
C THR A 23 22.48 -6.36 2.54
N ILE A 24 22.07 -5.37 1.75
CA ILE A 24 20.80 -5.38 1.03
C ILE A 24 20.91 -6.23 -0.23
N PHE A 25 19.96 -7.12 -0.46
CA PHE A 25 19.80 -7.89 -1.69
C PHE A 25 18.33 -8.03 -2.08
N LEU A 26 18.07 -8.21 -3.36
CA LEU A 26 16.76 -8.51 -3.93
C LEU A 26 16.66 -9.98 -4.32
N MET A 27 15.61 -10.65 -3.89
CA MET A 27 15.35 -12.05 -4.26
C MET A 27 13.86 -12.24 -4.58
N GLY A 28 13.57 -12.99 -5.62
CA GLY A 28 12.22 -13.30 -6.05
C GLY A 28 12.18 -13.97 -7.41
N GLU A 29 10.98 -14.14 -7.94
CA GLU A 29 10.75 -14.80 -9.22
C GLU A 29 11.07 -13.84 -10.37
N GLU A 30 11.96 -14.24 -11.28
CA GLU A 30 12.33 -13.51 -12.51
C GLU A 30 12.89 -12.08 -12.25
N VAL A 31 13.38 -11.79 -11.06
CA VAL A 31 13.89 -10.45 -10.69
C VAL A 31 15.25 -10.14 -11.30
N ALA A 32 16.05 -11.16 -11.66
CA ALA A 32 17.39 -10.99 -12.19
C ALA A 32 17.41 -11.03 -13.73
N GLU A 33 17.42 -12.22 -14.34
CA GLU A 33 17.64 -12.39 -15.78
C GLU A 33 16.52 -11.77 -16.61
N TYR A 34 15.27 -11.90 -16.19
CA TYR A 34 14.12 -11.31 -16.88
C TYR A 34 13.90 -9.83 -16.57
N ASN A 35 14.66 -9.26 -15.61
CA ASN A 35 14.51 -7.88 -15.14
C ASN A 35 13.16 -7.58 -14.46
N GLY A 36 12.58 -8.57 -13.78
CA GLY A 36 11.27 -8.50 -13.16
C GLY A 36 10.10 -8.64 -14.14
N ALA A 37 9.02 -9.27 -13.70
CA ALA A 37 7.80 -9.43 -14.49
C ALA A 37 7.27 -8.06 -14.98
N TYR A 38 7.32 -7.05 -14.13
CA TYR A 38 6.87 -5.68 -14.41
C TYR A 38 8.00 -4.68 -14.66
N LYS A 39 9.24 -5.17 -14.85
CA LYS A 39 10.44 -4.37 -15.12
C LYS A 39 10.83 -3.40 -13.99
N VAL A 40 10.44 -3.69 -12.76
CA VAL A 40 10.86 -2.93 -11.59
C VAL A 40 12.36 -3.09 -11.36
N SER A 41 12.89 -4.30 -11.46
CA SER A 41 14.32 -4.62 -11.25
C SER A 41 15.20 -4.48 -12.50
N LYS A 42 14.72 -3.81 -13.55
CA LYS A 42 15.44 -3.66 -14.83
C LYS A 42 16.85 -3.08 -14.63
N GLY A 43 17.86 -3.83 -15.08
CA GLY A 43 19.27 -3.43 -15.05
C GLY A 43 19.97 -3.67 -13.70
N MET A 44 19.26 -4.06 -12.66
CA MET A 44 19.85 -4.26 -11.33
C MET A 44 20.85 -5.41 -11.30
N LEU A 45 20.58 -6.51 -12.00
CA LEU A 45 21.52 -7.62 -12.11
C LEU A 45 22.89 -7.18 -12.69
N ALA A 46 22.89 -6.35 -13.71
CA ALA A 46 24.11 -5.83 -14.31
C ALA A 46 24.91 -4.93 -13.37
N GLU A 47 24.22 -4.18 -12.49
CA GLU A 47 24.86 -3.26 -11.54
C GLU A 47 25.36 -3.98 -10.27
N PHE A 48 24.54 -4.85 -9.67
CA PHE A 48 24.81 -5.41 -8.34
C PHE A 48 25.30 -6.86 -8.39
N GLY A 49 25.17 -7.53 -9.52
CA GLY A 49 25.61 -8.91 -9.73
C GLY A 49 24.69 -9.99 -9.12
N PRO A 50 24.96 -11.26 -9.44
CA PRO A 50 24.09 -12.39 -9.13
C PRO A 50 24.06 -12.78 -7.64
N LYS A 51 24.97 -12.25 -6.82
CA LYS A 51 24.95 -12.46 -5.38
C LYS A 51 23.95 -11.56 -4.65
N ARG A 52 23.52 -10.49 -5.31
CA ARG A 52 22.62 -9.49 -4.71
C ARG A 52 21.29 -9.32 -5.45
N ILE A 53 21.19 -9.83 -6.68
CA ILE A 53 19.94 -9.91 -7.44
C ILE A 53 19.76 -11.38 -7.80
N ILE A 54 18.80 -12.05 -7.15
CA ILE A 54 18.72 -13.51 -7.10
C ILE A 54 17.36 -13.98 -7.62
N ASP A 55 17.38 -14.70 -8.74
CA ASP A 55 16.19 -15.42 -9.21
C ASP A 55 15.93 -16.66 -8.36
N THR A 56 14.66 -16.92 -8.12
CA THR A 56 14.19 -18.11 -7.39
C THR A 56 13.28 -18.97 -8.27
N PRO A 57 13.16 -20.26 -7.99
CA PRO A 57 12.02 -21.01 -8.50
C PRO A 57 10.71 -20.45 -7.92
N ILE A 58 9.57 -20.83 -8.52
CA ILE A 58 8.22 -20.49 -8.00
C ILE A 58 7.99 -21.35 -6.73
N ALA A 59 8.43 -20.81 -5.60
CA ALA A 59 8.39 -21.48 -4.31
C ALA A 59 8.40 -20.44 -3.17
N GLU A 60 7.34 -19.67 -3.06
CA GLU A 60 7.24 -18.49 -2.19
C GLU A 60 7.49 -18.83 -0.72
N LEU A 61 7.03 -19.98 -0.25
CA LEU A 61 7.33 -20.46 1.09
C LEU A 61 8.86 -20.61 1.31
N GLY A 62 9.55 -21.16 0.31
CA GLY A 62 10.99 -21.41 0.38
C GLY A 62 11.81 -20.13 0.37
N PHE A 63 11.61 -19.27 -0.63
CA PHE A 63 12.44 -18.08 -0.74
C PHE A 63 12.08 -17.01 0.32
N ALA A 64 10.82 -16.90 0.75
CA ALA A 64 10.47 -16.05 1.88
C ALA A 64 11.14 -16.53 3.18
N GLY A 65 11.19 -17.85 3.43
CA GLY A 65 11.88 -18.42 4.57
C GLY A 65 13.40 -18.19 4.53
N ILE A 66 14.02 -18.31 3.34
CA ILE A 66 15.45 -17.96 3.15
C ILE A 66 15.66 -16.47 3.48
N GLY A 67 14.77 -15.59 3.01
CA GLY A 67 14.82 -14.15 3.32
C GLY A 67 14.73 -13.87 4.81
N VAL A 68 13.80 -14.52 5.52
CA VAL A 68 13.67 -14.39 6.99
C VAL A 68 14.95 -14.86 7.68
N GLY A 69 15.47 -16.03 7.29
CA GLY A 69 16.74 -16.55 7.83
C GLY A 69 17.92 -15.61 7.58
N ALA A 70 18.00 -15.01 6.39
CA ALA A 70 19.03 -14.02 6.06
C ALA A 70 18.90 -12.74 6.92
N ALA A 71 17.67 -12.25 7.11
CA ALA A 71 17.41 -11.05 7.90
C ALA A 71 17.85 -11.20 9.36
N VAL A 72 17.49 -12.31 10.02
CA VAL A 72 17.89 -12.54 11.41
C VAL A 72 19.41 -12.79 11.58
N ASN A 73 20.12 -13.09 10.49
CA ASN A 73 21.57 -13.22 10.45
C ASN A 73 22.29 -11.94 9.99
N GLY A 74 21.61 -10.80 9.96
CA GLY A 74 22.23 -9.48 9.77
C GLY A 74 22.24 -8.97 8.32
N LEU A 75 21.57 -9.65 7.38
CA LEU A 75 21.32 -9.11 6.04
C LEU A 75 20.00 -8.34 6.01
N ARG A 76 19.78 -7.59 4.92
CA ARG A 76 18.55 -6.81 4.70
C ARG A 76 17.89 -7.20 3.37
N PRO A 77 17.17 -8.32 3.34
CA PRO A 77 16.54 -8.82 2.13
C PRO A 77 15.33 -7.98 1.72
N ILE A 78 15.21 -7.78 0.41
CA ILE A 78 13.99 -7.37 -0.26
C ILE A 78 13.45 -8.60 -0.98
N ILE A 79 12.31 -9.11 -0.55
CA ILE A 79 11.65 -10.27 -1.14
C ILE A 79 10.52 -9.79 -2.04
N GLU A 80 10.63 -10.08 -3.33
CA GLU A 80 9.60 -9.76 -4.31
C GLU A 80 8.68 -10.95 -4.53
N PHE A 81 7.40 -10.80 -4.23
CA PHE A 81 6.36 -11.68 -4.75
C PHE A 81 5.93 -11.13 -6.13
N MET A 82 5.86 -11.97 -7.14
CA MET A 82 5.38 -11.57 -8.46
C MET A 82 3.99 -10.93 -8.37
N THR A 83 3.16 -11.45 -7.47
CA THR A 83 1.95 -10.80 -6.99
C THR A 83 1.69 -11.16 -5.52
N PHE A 84 1.21 -10.24 -4.71
CA PHE A 84 0.84 -10.50 -3.32
C PHE A 84 -0.24 -11.55 -3.15
N ASN A 85 -0.97 -11.89 -4.20
CA ASN A 85 -1.90 -13.02 -4.18
C ASN A 85 -1.20 -14.32 -3.79
N PHE A 86 0.04 -14.52 -4.21
CA PHE A 86 0.82 -15.72 -3.89
C PHE A 86 1.71 -15.58 -2.65
N SER A 87 1.71 -14.43 -2.01
CA SER A 87 2.25 -14.32 -0.65
C SER A 87 1.49 -15.23 0.34
N LEU A 88 0.26 -15.66 -0.01
CA LEU A 88 -0.49 -16.64 0.76
C LEU A 88 0.22 -18.00 0.86
N VAL A 89 1.02 -18.39 -0.15
CA VAL A 89 1.86 -19.61 -0.08
C VAL A 89 2.96 -19.45 0.96
N ALA A 90 3.44 -18.23 1.17
CA ALA A 90 4.51 -17.89 2.11
C ALA A 90 3.99 -17.29 3.44
N ILE A 91 2.70 -17.26 3.68
CA ILE A 91 2.09 -16.52 4.79
C ILE A 91 2.63 -16.93 6.16
N ASP A 92 3.00 -18.21 6.33
CA ASP A 92 3.62 -18.73 7.56
C ASP A 92 4.95 -18.01 7.84
N GLN A 93 5.79 -17.84 6.81
CA GLN A 93 7.09 -17.18 6.96
C GLN A 93 6.94 -15.69 7.28
N VAL A 94 5.89 -15.05 6.79
CA VAL A 94 5.60 -13.64 7.07
C VAL A 94 5.02 -13.47 8.48
N ILE A 95 3.98 -14.23 8.82
CA ILE A 95 3.18 -14.02 10.05
C ILE A 95 3.79 -14.76 11.25
N ASN A 96 4.19 -16.01 11.11
CA ASN A 96 4.68 -16.82 12.21
C ASN A 96 6.19 -16.69 12.43
N ALA A 97 6.96 -16.43 11.38
CA ALA A 97 8.39 -16.21 11.49
C ALA A 97 8.73 -14.73 11.57
N ALA A 98 8.74 -13.97 10.47
CA ALA A 98 9.24 -12.60 10.42
C ALA A 98 8.59 -11.69 11.49
N ALA A 99 7.27 -11.67 11.57
CA ALA A 99 6.53 -10.82 12.49
C ALA A 99 6.74 -11.16 13.98
N LYS A 100 7.23 -12.36 14.31
CA LYS A 100 7.30 -12.84 15.70
C LYS A 100 8.73 -12.95 16.24
N PHE A 101 9.76 -12.97 15.39
CA PHE A 101 11.14 -13.18 15.82
C PHE A 101 11.59 -12.25 16.95
N LEU A 102 11.34 -10.95 16.83
CA LEU A 102 11.72 -9.99 17.86
C LEU A 102 11.08 -10.33 19.22
N SER A 103 9.79 -10.64 19.23
CA SER A 103 9.06 -10.99 20.45
C SER A 103 9.52 -12.36 21.01
N MET A 104 9.64 -13.39 20.16
CA MET A 104 10.01 -14.74 20.58
C MET A 104 11.46 -14.82 21.07
N SER A 105 12.34 -13.98 20.55
CA SER A 105 13.74 -13.89 21.02
C SER A 105 13.93 -13.02 22.26
N GLY A 106 12.86 -12.48 22.83
CA GLY A 106 12.99 -11.53 23.95
C GLY A 106 13.70 -10.22 23.56
N GLY A 107 13.54 -9.78 22.31
CA GLY A 107 14.13 -8.55 21.79
C GLY A 107 15.58 -8.69 21.27
N GLN A 108 16.09 -9.91 21.17
CA GLN A 108 17.49 -10.15 20.76
C GLN A 108 17.70 -10.11 19.24
N TYR A 109 16.69 -10.52 18.45
CA TYR A 109 16.80 -10.62 17.01
C TYR A 109 15.72 -9.79 16.32
N ASN A 110 16.15 -8.78 15.58
CA ASN A 110 15.30 -8.06 14.63
C ASN A 110 15.15 -8.88 13.34
N CYS A 111 14.16 -8.55 12.53
CA CYS A 111 13.98 -9.14 11.20
C CYS A 111 13.81 -8.01 10.16
N PRO A 112 14.91 -7.35 9.76
CA PRO A 112 14.87 -6.22 8.82
C PRO A 112 14.65 -6.70 7.39
N ILE A 113 13.41 -7.05 7.05
CA ILE A 113 13.00 -7.61 5.76
C ILE A 113 11.87 -6.78 5.15
N VAL A 114 11.92 -6.58 3.84
CA VAL A 114 10.82 -6.01 3.07
C VAL A 114 10.22 -7.09 2.18
N PHE A 115 8.94 -7.34 2.32
CA PHE A 115 8.16 -8.12 1.38
C PHE A 115 7.40 -7.16 0.48
N ARG A 116 7.66 -7.16 -0.83
CA ARG A 116 7.05 -6.25 -1.80
C ARG A 116 6.42 -6.98 -2.98
N GLY A 117 5.50 -6.32 -3.63
CA GLY A 117 4.85 -6.79 -4.86
C GLY A 117 3.48 -6.15 -5.08
N PRO A 118 2.87 -6.33 -6.25
CA PRO A 118 1.56 -5.77 -6.55
C PRO A 118 0.44 -6.51 -5.82
N THR A 119 -0.55 -5.76 -5.36
CA THR A 119 -1.77 -6.23 -4.68
C THR A 119 -3.02 -5.76 -5.41
N ALA A 120 -4.16 -6.25 -4.99
CA ALA A 120 -5.49 -5.86 -5.44
C ALA A 120 -5.75 -6.17 -6.93
N SER A 121 -6.71 -5.51 -7.57
CA SER A 121 -7.08 -5.83 -8.95
C SER A 121 -5.98 -5.45 -9.93
N ALA A 122 -5.64 -6.40 -10.80
CA ALA A 122 -4.59 -6.31 -11.80
C ALA A 122 -5.12 -6.23 -13.25
N GLY A 123 -6.38 -5.83 -13.42
CA GLY A 123 -7.07 -5.86 -14.69
C GLY A 123 -7.87 -7.16 -14.88
N MET A 124 -7.80 -7.78 -16.04
CA MET A 124 -8.61 -8.96 -16.38
C MET A 124 -7.89 -10.28 -16.04
N LEU A 125 -7.42 -10.44 -14.80
CA LEU A 125 -6.72 -11.65 -14.34
C LEU A 125 -7.57 -12.56 -13.44
N SER A 126 -8.83 -12.17 -13.18
CA SER A 126 -9.79 -12.91 -12.36
C SER A 126 -9.42 -13.00 -10.87
N SER A 127 -10.15 -13.83 -10.14
CA SER A 127 -10.25 -13.81 -8.67
C SER A 127 -8.95 -14.09 -7.95
N GLN A 128 -8.14 -15.05 -8.37
CA GLN A 128 -6.90 -15.44 -7.68
C GLN A 128 -5.77 -14.43 -7.85
N HIS A 129 -5.82 -13.53 -8.83
CA HIS A 129 -4.82 -12.51 -9.10
C HIS A 129 -5.31 -11.09 -8.82
N SER A 130 -6.38 -10.93 -8.05
CA SER A 130 -7.04 -9.64 -7.89
C SER A 130 -7.60 -9.45 -6.49
N GLN A 131 -6.80 -9.80 -5.48
CA GLN A 131 -7.21 -9.77 -4.07
C GLN A 131 -6.45 -8.67 -3.33
N ALA A 132 -7.16 -7.93 -2.49
CA ALA A 132 -6.59 -6.89 -1.63
C ALA A 132 -6.42 -7.46 -0.22
N PHE A 133 -5.18 -7.63 0.23
CA PHE A 133 -4.84 -8.28 1.49
C PHE A 133 -4.24 -7.32 2.54
N GLU A 134 -4.35 -6.03 2.34
CA GLU A 134 -3.77 -5.02 3.24
C GLU A 134 -4.24 -5.23 4.69
N ASN A 135 -5.52 -5.54 4.87
CA ASN A 135 -6.13 -5.78 6.17
C ASN A 135 -5.63 -7.08 6.84
N TRP A 136 -5.33 -8.12 6.07
CA TRP A 136 -4.82 -9.38 6.61
C TRP A 136 -3.46 -9.18 7.29
N TYR A 137 -2.55 -8.50 6.60
CA TYR A 137 -1.23 -8.19 7.13
C TYR A 137 -1.27 -7.07 8.18
N ALA A 138 -2.13 -6.08 8.01
CA ALA A 138 -2.32 -5.02 8.98
C ALA A 138 -2.88 -5.54 10.32
N ASN A 139 -3.63 -6.64 10.33
CA ASN A 139 -4.09 -7.27 11.57
C ASN A 139 -2.98 -8.01 12.33
N CYS A 140 -1.81 -8.27 11.73
CA CYS A 140 -0.75 -9.05 12.35
C CYS A 140 0.20 -8.16 13.17
N PRO A 141 0.26 -8.28 14.54
CA PRO A 141 1.27 -7.60 15.33
C PRO A 141 2.69 -8.00 14.95
N GLY A 142 3.57 -7.00 14.86
CA GLY A 142 4.97 -7.17 14.46
C GLY A 142 5.26 -6.81 13.01
N LEU A 143 4.23 -6.58 12.17
CA LEU A 143 4.39 -6.09 10.80
C LEU A 143 4.14 -4.58 10.71
N LYS A 144 4.78 -3.93 9.74
CA LYS A 144 4.37 -2.63 9.19
C LYS A 144 3.80 -2.87 7.79
N VAL A 145 2.78 -2.10 7.39
CA VAL A 145 2.12 -2.29 6.09
C VAL A 145 1.99 -0.94 5.39
N ILE A 146 2.60 -0.83 4.22
CA ILE A 146 2.71 0.38 3.41
C ILE A 146 2.00 0.14 2.08
N VAL A 147 1.19 1.11 1.64
CA VAL A 147 0.42 1.04 0.39
C VAL A 147 0.48 2.40 -0.32
N PRO A 148 1.57 2.72 -1.02
CA PRO A 148 1.76 4.03 -1.64
C PRO A 148 0.80 4.27 -2.80
N SER A 149 0.44 5.52 -3.04
CA SER A 149 -0.52 5.93 -4.08
C SER A 149 0.13 6.57 -5.32
N ASN A 150 1.40 6.90 -5.28
CA ASN A 150 2.14 7.57 -6.35
C ASN A 150 3.65 7.32 -6.26
N GLY A 151 4.41 7.70 -7.28
CA GLY A 151 5.85 7.43 -7.35
C GLY A 151 6.69 8.18 -6.32
N TYR A 152 6.29 9.40 -5.94
CA TYR A 152 6.96 10.16 -4.88
C TYR A 152 6.89 9.41 -3.54
N ASP A 153 5.69 9.02 -3.16
CA ASP A 153 5.46 8.28 -1.92
C ASP A 153 6.13 6.89 -1.97
N ALA A 154 6.03 6.20 -3.12
CA ALA A 154 6.63 4.88 -3.30
C ALA A 154 8.15 4.90 -3.08
N LYS A 155 8.88 5.85 -3.66
CA LYS A 155 10.33 5.97 -3.50
C LYS A 155 10.70 6.28 -2.05
N GLY A 156 10.08 7.32 -1.47
CA GLY A 156 10.43 7.76 -0.11
C GLY A 156 10.09 6.72 0.95
N LEU A 157 8.93 6.06 0.84
CA LEU A 157 8.48 5.04 1.79
C LEU A 157 9.26 3.73 1.62
N LEU A 158 9.62 3.31 0.39
CA LEU A 158 10.40 2.08 0.19
C LEU A 158 11.81 2.23 0.78
N LYS A 159 12.44 3.40 0.65
CA LYS A 159 13.71 3.68 1.34
C LYS A 159 13.57 3.58 2.86
N SER A 160 12.50 4.14 3.42
CA SER A 160 12.21 4.01 4.85
C SER A 160 11.96 2.57 5.28
N ALA A 161 11.25 1.79 4.46
CA ALA A 161 11.01 0.37 4.70
C ALA A 161 12.30 -0.46 4.70
N ILE A 162 13.20 -0.22 3.75
CA ILE A 162 14.50 -0.92 3.66
C ILE A 162 15.39 -0.58 4.86
N ARG A 163 15.30 0.63 5.38
CA ARG A 163 16.07 1.09 6.56
C ARG A 163 15.47 0.64 7.89
N ASP A 164 14.24 0.17 7.90
CA ASP A 164 13.55 -0.27 9.12
C ASP A 164 14.15 -1.58 9.66
N ASN A 165 14.12 -1.79 10.97
CA ASN A 165 14.58 -3.02 11.60
C ASN A 165 13.48 -4.04 11.85
N ASP A 166 12.22 -3.64 11.63
CA ASP A 166 11.06 -4.53 11.70
C ASP A 166 10.65 -5.00 10.28
N PRO A 167 9.95 -6.13 10.16
CA PRO A 167 9.47 -6.59 8.86
C PRO A 167 8.39 -5.66 8.29
N VAL A 168 8.55 -5.29 7.03
CA VAL A 168 7.66 -4.39 6.31
C VAL A 168 7.01 -5.09 5.13
N ILE A 169 5.70 -4.97 5.03
CA ILE A 169 4.90 -5.34 3.87
C ILE A 169 4.71 -4.09 3.02
N PHE A 170 5.17 -4.13 1.78
CA PHE A 170 5.13 -3.01 0.85
C PHE A 170 4.28 -3.37 -0.37
N MET A 171 3.04 -2.93 -0.40
CA MET A 171 2.05 -3.32 -1.38
C MET A 171 1.91 -2.28 -2.50
N GLU A 172 2.16 -2.70 -3.71
CA GLU A 172 2.13 -1.91 -4.94
C GLU A 172 0.87 -2.20 -5.77
N SER A 173 0.80 -1.69 -6.99
CA SER A 173 -0.26 -2.09 -7.94
C SER A 173 0.30 -2.14 -9.36
N GLU A 174 -0.01 -3.23 -10.07
CA GLU A 174 0.33 -3.38 -11.49
C GLU A 174 -0.17 -2.23 -12.35
N GLN A 175 -1.38 -1.76 -12.06
CA GLN A 175 -2.04 -0.68 -12.79
C GLN A 175 -1.37 0.70 -12.58
N MET A 176 -0.46 0.79 -11.60
CA MET A 176 0.26 2.05 -11.31
C MET A 176 1.68 2.06 -11.86
N TYR A 177 2.26 0.94 -12.28
CA TYR A 177 3.68 0.89 -12.66
C TYR A 177 4.09 1.85 -13.78
N GLY A 178 3.17 2.21 -14.67
CA GLY A 178 3.38 3.21 -15.72
C GLY A 178 2.95 4.64 -15.34
N ASP A 179 2.39 4.86 -14.16
CA ASP A 179 1.98 6.20 -13.73
C ASP A 179 3.18 7.10 -13.50
N LYS A 180 3.07 8.32 -13.92
CA LYS A 180 4.14 9.31 -13.80
C LYS A 180 3.93 10.18 -12.57
N SER A 181 5.02 10.46 -11.87
CA SER A 181 5.06 11.36 -10.72
C SER A 181 6.26 12.27 -10.79
N GLU A 182 6.11 13.51 -10.30
CA GLU A 182 7.24 14.40 -10.07
C GLU A 182 7.95 14.02 -8.79
N ILE A 183 9.26 13.87 -8.83
CA ILE A 183 10.10 13.59 -7.68
C ILE A 183 11.26 14.59 -7.60
N PRO A 184 11.79 14.89 -6.40
CA PRO A 184 12.98 15.70 -6.26
C PRO A 184 14.22 14.99 -6.81
N ASP A 185 15.21 15.78 -7.19
CA ASP A 185 16.50 15.26 -7.71
C ASP A 185 17.42 14.76 -6.58
N GLY A 186 17.21 15.20 -5.35
CA GLY A 186 17.98 14.82 -4.19
C GLY A 186 17.45 13.60 -3.44
N GLU A 187 18.21 13.16 -2.45
CA GLU A 187 17.77 12.11 -1.52
C GLU A 187 16.63 12.62 -0.64
N TYR A 188 15.62 11.77 -0.47
CA TYR A 188 14.55 11.98 0.50
C TYR A 188 14.00 10.64 0.99
N ILE A 189 13.44 10.67 2.17
CA ILE A 189 12.68 9.57 2.77
C ILE A 189 11.34 10.11 3.27
N ILE A 190 10.35 9.23 3.39
CA ILE A 190 9.06 9.55 3.98
C ILE A 190 8.88 8.67 5.23
N PRO A 191 8.59 9.25 6.39
CA PRO A 191 8.36 8.47 7.60
C PRO A 191 7.18 7.51 7.46
N ILE A 192 7.35 6.28 7.97
CA ILE A 192 6.27 5.29 8.04
C ILE A 192 5.28 5.73 9.12
N GLY A 193 3.99 5.64 8.85
CA GLY A 193 2.94 6.01 9.80
C GLY A 193 2.52 7.49 9.73
N VAL A 194 2.90 8.20 8.67
CA VAL A 194 2.50 9.61 8.46
C VAL A 194 1.67 9.72 7.19
N ALA A 195 0.40 10.07 7.34
CA ALA A 195 -0.52 10.32 6.25
C ALA A 195 -0.23 11.65 5.54
N ASP A 196 -0.82 11.82 4.34
CA ASP A 196 -0.66 13.03 3.55
C ASP A 196 -2.03 13.61 3.14
N ILE A 197 -2.20 14.91 3.31
CA ILE A 197 -3.39 15.61 2.82
C ILE A 197 -3.14 16.01 1.36
N LYS A 198 -3.57 15.16 0.43
CA LYS A 198 -3.39 15.38 -1.01
C LYS A 198 -4.23 16.55 -1.55
N ARG A 199 -5.31 16.87 -0.87
CA ARG A 199 -6.18 17.99 -1.20
C ARG A 199 -6.78 18.56 0.08
N GLN A 200 -6.68 19.87 0.27
CA GLN A 200 -7.37 20.58 1.35
C GLN A 200 -8.86 20.72 1.04
N GLY A 201 -9.69 20.64 2.07
CA GLY A 201 -11.14 20.82 1.97
C GLY A 201 -11.78 21.17 3.30
N THR A 202 -13.07 21.55 3.27
CA THR A 202 -13.79 22.05 4.45
C THR A 202 -15.11 21.32 4.74
N ASP A 203 -15.68 20.58 3.78
CA ASP A 203 -17.05 20.12 3.89
C ASP A 203 -17.18 18.63 4.19
N VAL A 204 -16.21 17.84 3.72
CA VAL A 204 -16.16 16.37 3.91
C VAL A 204 -14.73 15.88 3.85
N THR A 205 -14.38 14.89 4.67
CA THR A 205 -13.13 14.14 4.58
C THR A 205 -13.34 12.89 3.72
N ILE A 206 -12.47 12.68 2.73
CA ILE A 206 -12.37 11.42 1.98
C ILE A 206 -11.03 10.80 2.34
N VAL A 207 -11.04 9.61 2.94
CA VAL A 207 -9.83 8.84 3.28
C VAL A 207 -9.66 7.70 2.30
N SER A 208 -8.44 7.52 1.80
CA SER A 208 -8.10 6.40 0.91
C SER A 208 -6.60 6.07 0.99
N PHE A 209 -6.13 5.08 0.23
CA PHE A 209 -4.74 4.68 0.10
C PHE A 209 -4.53 3.88 -1.19
N GLY A 210 -3.25 3.67 -1.59
CA GLY A 210 -2.89 2.89 -2.77
C GLY A 210 -3.51 3.44 -4.06
N LYS A 211 -3.76 2.58 -5.04
CA LYS A 211 -4.28 3.03 -6.36
C LYS A 211 -5.67 3.67 -6.29
N ILE A 212 -6.47 3.35 -5.26
CA ILE A 212 -7.83 3.91 -5.10
C ILE A 212 -7.80 5.40 -4.75
N MET A 213 -6.66 5.94 -4.36
CA MET A 213 -6.48 7.39 -4.27
C MET A 213 -6.85 8.13 -5.56
N LYS A 214 -6.66 7.52 -6.73
CA LYS A 214 -7.10 8.10 -8.01
C LYS A 214 -8.61 8.31 -8.05
N VAL A 215 -9.38 7.36 -7.52
CA VAL A 215 -10.83 7.45 -7.41
C VAL A 215 -11.23 8.55 -6.44
N ALA A 216 -10.59 8.62 -5.28
CA ALA A 216 -10.86 9.64 -4.26
C ALA A 216 -10.59 11.06 -4.78
N LEU A 217 -9.43 11.27 -5.43
CA LEU A 217 -9.07 12.57 -6.00
C LEU A 217 -9.98 12.97 -7.16
N ALA A 218 -10.32 12.03 -8.05
CA ALA A 218 -11.26 12.31 -9.14
C ALA A 218 -12.66 12.62 -8.62
N ALA A 219 -13.14 11.92 -7.59
CA ALA A 219 -14.42 12.23 -6.95
C ALA A 219 -14.41 13.62 -6.30
N ALA A 220 -13.32 14.00 -5.63
CA ALA A 220 -13.18 15.34 -5.07
C ALA A 220 -13.20 16.44 -6.14
N ALA A 221 -12.59 16.18 -7.31
CA ALA A 221 -12.64 17.12 -8.44
C ALA A 221 -14.04 17.27 -9.05
N GLU A 222 -14.83 16.19 -9.11
CA GLU A 222 -16.23 16.27 -9.54
C GLU A 222 -17.10 17.03 -8.52
N LEU A 223 -16.92 16.76 -7.22
CA LEU A 223 -17.63 17.41 -6.13
C LEU A 223 -17.38 18.92 -6.09
N GLU A 224 -16.15 19.37 -6.41
CA GLU A 224 -15.82 20.80 -6.49
C GLU A 224 -16.64 21.54 -7.54
N LYS A 225 -16.97 20.91 -8.66
CA LYS A 225 -17.85 21.51 -9.69
C LYS A 225 -19.27 21.76 -9.18
N GLU A 226 -19.65 21.04 -8.12
CA GLU A 226 -20.95 21.18 -7.44
C GLU A 226 -20.86 22.02 -6.16
N GLY A 227 -19.71 22.66 -5.90
CA GLY A 227 -19.49 23.53 -4.75
C GLY A 227 -19.19 22.80 -3.43
N ILE A 228 -18.85 21.50 -3.47
CA ILE A 228 -18.49 20.71 -2.29
C ILE A 228 -16.97 20.61 -2.19
N SER A 229 -16.40 21.12 -1.10
CA SER A 229 -14.97 21.14 -0.82
C SER A 229 -14.54 19.91 -0.03
N ALA A 230 -14.06 18.88 -0.73
CA ALA A 230 -13.59 17.65 -0.11
C ALA A 230 -12.11 17.71 0.26
N GLU A 231 -11.79 17.43 1.53
CA GLU A 231 -10.42 17.11 1.97
C GLU A 231 -10.11 15.66 1.66
N VAL A 232 -8.97 15.41 1.01
CA VAL A 232 -8.55 14.04 0.64
C VAL A 232 -7.30 13.66 1.40
N VAL A 233 -7.41 12.66 2.24
CA VAL A 233 -6.34 12.11 3.07
C VAL A 233 -5.86 10.80 2.49
N ASP A 234 -4.57 10.72 2.16
CA ASP A 234 -3.87 9.51 1.78
C ASP A 234 -3.20 8.91 3.02
N LEU A 235 -3.60 7.73 3.42
CA LEU A 235 -3.01 7.06 4.58
C LEU A 235 -1.54 6.69 4.36
N ARG A 236 -1.11 6.40 3.11
CA ARG A 236 0.24 5.88 2.79
C ARG A 236 0.57 4.57 3.48
N THR A 237 0.19 4.44 4.76
CA THR A 237 0.43 3.25 5.60
C THR A 237 -0.87 2.85 6.29
N VAL A 238 -1.13 1.55 6.31
CA VAL A 238 -2.29 0.99 6.99
C VAL A 238 -1.92 0.25 8.29
N ARG A 239 -0.61 0.15 8.56
CA ARG A 239 -0.05 -0.21 9.86
C ARG A 239 1.37 0.36 9.99
N PRO A 240 1.62 1.29 10.93
CA PRO A 240 0.61 1.99 11.73
C PRO A 240 -0.27 2.92 10.87
N ILE A 241 -1.50 3.15 11.30
CA ILE A 241 -2.39 4.16 10.72
C ILE A 241 -2.14 5.50 11.44
N ASP A 242 -2.05 6.59 10.68
CA ASP A 242 -2.04 7.96 11.21
C ASP A 242 -3.48 8.39 11.58
N TYR A 243 -3.94 7.93 12.73
CA TYR A 243 -5.27 8.27 13.22
C TYR A 243 -5.41 9.77 13.52
N ASP A 244 -4.34 10.42 13.97
CA ASP A 244 -4.39 11.85 14.34
C ASP A 244 -4.71 12.71 13.13
N THR A 245 -4.08 12.46 11.98
CA THR A 245 -4.38 13.17 10.73
C THR A 245 -5.84 12.95 10.30
N VAL A 246 -6.33 11.71 10.35
CA VAL A 246 -7.72 11.39 10.00
C VAL A 246 -8.70 12.06 10.95
N ILE A 247 -8.49 11.96 12.27
CA ILE A 247 -9.36 12.55 13.28
C ILE A 247 -9.38 14.07 13.17
N ASN A 248 -8.23 14.72 12.97
CA ASN A 248 -8.15 16.17 12.82
C ASN A 248 -8.88 16.64 11.54
N SER A 249 -8.77 15.89 10.44
CA SER A 249 -9.53 16.16 9.23
C SER A 249 -11.05 16.04 9.48
N VAL A 250 -11.48 14.97 10.14
CA VAL A 250 -12.90 14.79 10.50
C VAL A 250 -13.41 15.90 11.42
N LYS A 251 -12.63 16.30 12.42
CA LYS A 251 -12.99 17.43 13.30
C LYS A 251 -13.18 18.77 12.57
N LYS A 252 -12.48 18.94 11.46
CA LYS A 252 -12.59 20.12 10.59
C LYS A 252 -13.83 20.06 9.69
N THR A 253 -14.12 18.90 9.11
CA THR A 253 -15.12 18.74 8.03
C THR A 253 -16.44 18.15 8.52
N ASN A 254 -16.48 17.53 9.69
CA ASN A 254 -17.63 16.91 10.37
C ASN A 254 -18.27 15.73 9.62
N ARG A 255 -17.68 15.27 8.51
CA ARG A 255 -18.20 14.18 7.67
C ARG A 255 -17.06 13.33 7.13
N LEU A 256 -17.30 12.02 7.06
CA LEU A 256 -16.29 11.06 6.62
C LEU A 256 -16.82 10.06 5.60
N VAL A 257 -16.11 9.94 4.49
CA VAL A 257 -16.24 8.87 3.50
C VAL A 257 -14.89 8.17 3.37
N ILE A 258 -14.86 6.83 3.41
CA ILE A 258 -13.64 6.04 3.26
C ILE A 258 -13.77 5.19 2.00
N VAL A 259 -12.74 5.20 1.16
CA VAL A 259 -12.73 4.49 -0.12
C VAL A 259 -11.53 3.54 -0.17
N GLU A 260 -11.80 2.24 -0.31
CA GLU A 260 -10.75 1.21 -0.41
C GLU A 260 -11.17 0.07 -1.34
N GLU A 261 -10.21 -0.69 -1.84
CA GLU A 261 -10.49 -1.79 -2.78
C GLU A 261 -10.78 -3.12 -2.10
N ALA A 262 -10.45 -3.29 -0.83
CA ALA A 262 -10.71 -4.51 -0.09
C ALA A 262 -12.21 -4.84 0.00
N TRP A 263 -12.53 -6.09 0.30
CA TRP A 263 -13.88 -6.50 0.65
C TRP A 263 -14.36 -5.82 1.94
N PRO A 264 -15.69 -5.66 2.13
CA PRO A 264 -16.21 -4.80 3.21
C PRO A 264 -15.96 -5.35 4.61
N LEU A 265 -15.93 -6.68 4.79
CA LEU A 265 -15.79 -7.30 6.11
C LEU A 265 -14.36 -7.16 6.64
N ALA A 266 -14.22 -6.65 7.86
CA ALA A 266 -12.93 -6.50 8.55
C ALA A 266 -11.85 -5.76 7.74
N SER A 267 -12.26 -4.81 6.92
CA SER A 267 -11.37 -3.98 6.11
C SER A 267 -10.74 -2.83 6.91
N ILE A 268 -9.77 -2.12 6.33
CA ILE A 268 -9.12 -0.96 6.95
C ILE A 268 -10.15 0.14 7.27
N SER A 269 -11.14 0.34 6.40
CA SER A 269 -12.22 1.30 6.65
C SER A 269 -13.08 0.94 7.86
N SER A 270 -13.20 -0.33 8.21
CA SER A 270 -13.90 -0.76 9.43
C SER A 270 -13.17 -0.30 10.68
N GLU A 271 -11.85 -0.44 10.71
CA GLU A 271 -11.00 0.02 11.82
C GLU A 271 -11.02 1.54 11.94
N ILE A 272 -10.88 2.27 10.83
CA ILE A 272 -10.95 3.75 10.83
C ILE A 272 -12.33 4.21 11.32
N THR A 273 -13.41 3.57 10.88
CA THR A 273 -14.76 3.88 11.32
C THR A 273 -14.89 3.73 12.84
N PHE A 274 -14.38 2.63 13.41
CA PHE A 274 -14.38 2.41 14.84
C PHE A 274 -13.58 3.48 15.59
N ARG A 275 -12.38 3.83 15.11
CA ARG A 275 -11.53 4.84 15.76
C ARG A 275 -12.15 6.23 15.72
N VAL A 276 -12.70 6.64 14.60
CA VAL A 276 -13.39 7.94 14.48
C VAL A 276 -14.65 7.97 15.35
N GLN A 277 -15.42 6.87 15.37
CA GLN A 277 -16.58 6.75 16.25
C GLN A 277 -16.19 6.87 17.73
N LYS A 278 -15.04 6.32 18.12
CA LYS A 278 -14.54 6.38 19.49
C LYS A 278 -14.00 7.76 19.88
N ASP A 279 -13.20 8.37 18.99
CA ASP A 279 -12.34 9.50 19.35
C ASP A 279 -12.85 10.86 18.79
N ALA A 280 -13.86 10.85 17.91
CA ALA A 280 -14.42 12.03 17.26
C ALA A 280 -15.95 11.96 17.02
N PHE A 281 -16.68 11.14 17.76
CA PHE A 281 -18.13 10.99 17.60
C PHE A 281 -18.89 12.30 17.65
N ASP A 282 -18.56 13.17 18.61
CA ASP A 282 -19.24 14.45 18.84
C ASP A 282 -19.03 15.47 17.69
N TYR A 283 -18.14 15.16 16.75
CA TYR A 283 -17.88 15.97 15.57
C TYR A 283 -18.61 15.49 14.31
N LEU A 284 -19.26 14.32 14.36
CA LEU A 284 -19.91 13.74 13.18
C LEU A 284 -21.32 14.29 12.97
N ASP A 285 -21.55 14.96 11.85
CA ASP A 285 -22.86 15.44 11.41
C ASP A 285 -23.66 14.40 10.62
N ALA A 286 -23.03 13.30 10.21
CA ALA A 286 -23.63 12.22 9.43
C ALA A 286 -23.00 10.87 9.74
N PRO A 287 -23.69 9.75 9.50
CA PRO A 287 -23.09 8.42 9.56
C PRO A 287 -21.91 8.30 8.59
N ILE A 288 -20.81 7.67 9.04
CA ILE A 288 -19.65 7.40 8.20
C ILE A 288 -20.05 6.47 7.04
N ARG A 289 -19.62 6.78 5.82
CA ARG A 289 -19.85 5.95 4.64
C ARG A 289 -18.55 5.29 4.20
N ARG A 290 -18.65 4.02 3.84
CA ARG A 290 -17.53 3.24 3.30
C ARG A 290 -17.85 2.78 1.90
N ILE A 291 -16.92 2.97 0.97
CA ILE A 291 -16.99 2.50 -0.41
C ILE A 291 -15.90 1.45 -0.59
N THR A 292 -16.31 0.22 -0.68
CA THR A 292 -15.43 -0.96 -0.80
C THR A 292 -15.71 -1.69 -2.11
N ALA A 293 -14.91 -2.70 -2.46
CA ALA A 293 -15.33 -3.67 -3.46
C ALA A 293 -16.64 -4.36 -3.05
N ALA A 294 -17.34 -4.92 -4.01
CA ALA A 294 -18.45 -5.82 -3.74
C ALA A 294 -17.95 -7.07 -2.99
N ASP A 295 -18.78 -7.64 -2.12
CA ASP A 295 -18.42 -8.83 -1.34
C ASP A 295 -18.52 -10.10 -2.19
N VAL A 296 -17.70 -10.15 -3.23
CA VAL A 296 -17.60 -11.27 -4.19
C VAL A 296 -16.14 -11.43 -4.65
N PRO A 297 -15.70 -12.63 -5.04
CA PRO A 297 -14.44 -12.76 -5.76
C PRO A 297 -14.46 -11.93 -7.03
N LEU A 298 -13.37 -11.22 -7.33
CA LEU A 298 -13.35 -10.33 -8.49
C LEU A 298 -13.56 -11.12 -9.79
N PRO A 299 -14.55 -10.75 -10.62
CA PRO A 299 -14.85 -11.44 -11.86
C PRO A 299 -13.80 -11.16 -12.94
N TYR A 300 -13.87 -11.91 -14.06
CA TYR A 300 -12.98 -11.74 -15.22
C TYR A 300 -13.46 -10.67 -16.19
N ALA A 301 -14.78 -10.58 -16.40
CA ALA A 301 -15.38 -9.69 -17.40
C ALA A 301 -15.22 -8.20 -17.01
N PRO A 302 -14.75 -7.31 -17.91
CA PRO A 302 -14.51 -5.90 -17.59
C PRO A 302 -15.70 -5.17 -16.98
N THR A 303 -16.90 -5.39 -17.51
CA THR A 303 -18.14 -4.77 -17.01
C THR A 303 -18.47 -5.19 -15.58
N LEU A 304 -18.15 -6.44 -15.21
CA LEU A 304 -18.36 -6.94 -13.86
C LEU A 304 -17.25 -6.46 -12.92
N ILE A 305 -16.03 -6.31 -13.41
CA ILE A 305 -14.93 -5.69 -12.64
C ILE A 305 -15.31 -4.26 -12.26
N GLU A 306 -15.77 -3.46 -13.23
CA GLU A 306 -16.20 -2.07 -13.00
C GLU A 306 -17.36 -1.98 -12.00
N ALA A 307 -18.34 -2.89 -12.10
CA ALA A 307 -19.46 -2.96 -11.17
C ALA A 307 -19.02 -3.36 -9.74
N SER A 308 -17.96 -4.17 -9.63
CA SER A 308 -17.47 -4.69 -8.34
C SER A 308 -16.58 -3.71 -7.60
N LEU A 309 -15.78 -2.91 -8.29
CA LEU A 309 -14.78 -2.04 -7.68
C LEU A 309 -15.35 -0.66 -7.27
N PRO A 310 -14.71 0.02 -6.29
CA PRO A 310 -14.97 1.42 -6.03
C PRO A 310 -14.76 2.27 -7.28
N ASN A 311 -15.64 3.24 -7.51
CA ASN A 311 -15.53 4.17 -8.62
C ASN A 311 -15.96 5.59 -8.23
N VAL A 312 -15.69 6.54 -9.11
CA VAL A 312 -15.95 7.98 -8.87
C VAL A 312 -17.44 8.21 -8.60
N ALA A 313 -18.34 7.64 -9.39
CA ALA A 313 -19.78 7.85 -9.23
C ALA A 313 -20.31 7.37 -7.88
N ARG A 314 -19.87 6.18 -7.43
CA ARG A 314 -20.22 5.64 -6.10
C ARG A 314 -19.68 6.52 -4.98
N THR A 315 -18.47 7.07 -5.12
CA THR A 315 -17.84 7.94 -4.13
C THR A 315 -18.55 9.28 -4.06
N VAL A 316 -18.82 9.95 -5.21
CA VAL A 316 -19.59 11.19 -5.28
C VAL A 316 -20.98 11.02 -4.65
N LYS A 317 -21.67 9.91 -4.98
CA LYS A 317 -22.98 9.60 -4.38
C LYS A 317 -22.89 9.50 -2.86
N ALA A 318 -21.91 8.78 -2.33
CA ALA A 318 -21.73 8.62 -0.87
C ALA A 318 -21.42 9.96 -0.18
N VAL A 319 -20.61 10.81 -0.80
CA VAL A 319 -20.38 12.17 -0.29
C VAL A 319 -21.68 12.99 -0.25
N LYS A 320 -22.46 12.99 -1.34
CA LYS A 320 -23.75 13.67 -1.37
C LYS A 320 -24.72 13.15 -0.30
N GLU A 321 -24.71 11.84 -0.03
CA GLU A 321 -25.53 11.26 1.05
C GLU A 321 -25.16 11.82 2.43
N VAL A 322 -23.85 11.91 2.77
CA VAL A 322 -23.40 12.45 4.07
C VAL A 322 -23.55 13.98 4.14
N MET A 323 -23.62 14.65 3.00
CA MET A 323 -23.87 16.08 2.89
C MET A 323 -25.37 16.43 2.92
N TYR A 324 -26.26 15.42 2.86
CA TYR A 324 -27.72 15.57 2.76
C TYR A 324 -28.16 16.40 1.53
N VAL A 325 -27.39 16.36 0.44
CA VAL A 325 -27.68 17.05 -0.84
C VAL A 325 -28.09 16.07 -1.95
N THR A 326 -28.71 14.98 -1.58
CA THR A 326 -29.27 14.00 -2.53
C THR A 326 -30.53 14.58 -3.17
N LYS A 327 -30.50 14.74 -4.48
CA LYS A 327 -31.69 14.82 -5.33
C LYS A 327 -31.87 13.51 -6.09
#